data_1ab0d357c7eaef7fea78b4d61f0a3ff2
#
_entry.id   1ab0d357c7eaef7fea78b4d61f0a3ff2
#
_cell.length_a   1.000
_cell.length_b   1.000
_cell.length_c   1.000
_cell.angle_alpha   90.00
_cell.angle_beta   90.00
_cell.angle_gamma   90.00
#
_symmetry.space_group_name_H-M   'P 1'
#
loop_
_entity.id
_entity.type
_entity.pdbx_description
1 polymer ?
#
loop_
_entity_poly.entity_id
_entity_poly.type
_entity_poly.pdbx_seq_one_letter_code
_entity_poly.pdbx_strand_id
1 'polypeptide(L)'
;IRFRSTGGCMPDPVRALTRLFRWGIPAPTKALSGGESYGPETDVALRFQALLDAEAPETRLDDGEALRAALLPAVKAFIAAERTQIEVAHRAGASGLEVVARHADLVDAVVCQLFRLADQVVPMAIKEQSEGCAVLALGGYGRRELNPGSDVDVMFLHPRRVDDYLTAILNHVLYFLWDLGFDVGHSCRSLSDAVRMMDADLTARTSMLEARFLAGSQAIFAEFQERMWRTLQGRRAQQYIQLKIQEQVRRHRRYGGSVYLQEPNVKESPGGLRDFHTALWVARARHRLDDLNALPALGLLTPVELAQCLQALDFLLRVRSELHYLYDGKSDTLSLPVQVPVAASLGFRDGTTFGVERFMQQYYTRAGTLHQ
;
A
#
# COMPACT_ATOMS: atom_id res chain seq x y z
N ILE A 1 -21.85 -19.03 -44.93
CA ILE A 1 -22.28 -18.90 -43.54
C ILE A 1 -21.47 -17.77 -42.94
N ARG A 2 -22.13 -16.59 -42.77
CA ARG A 2 -21.51 -15.39 -42.17
C ARG A 2 -21.58 -15.52 -40.68
N PHE A 3 -20.44 -15.59 -39.99
CA PHE A 3 -20.35 -15.39 -38.55
C PHE A 3 -20.41 -13.90 -38.23
N ARG A 4 -21.44 -13.46 -37.52
CA ARG A 4 -21.49 -12.15 -36.88
C ARG A 4 -20.57 -12.17 -35.65
N SER A 5 -19.52 -11.37 -35.70
CA SER A 5 -18.69 -11.08 -34.52
C SER A 5 -19.47 -10.14 -33.60
N THR A 6 -19.94 -10.64 -32.49
CA THR A 6 -20.36 -9.79 -31.35
C THR A 6 -19.11 -9.27 -30.70
N GLY A 7 -18.72 -8.04 -31.04
CA GLY A 7 -17.63 -7.33 -30.41
C GLY A 7 -17.97 -6.91 -28.98
N GLY A 8 -17.77 -7.80 -28.03
CA GLY A 8 -17.59 -7.44 -26.65
C GLY A 8 -16.23 -6.78 -26.50
N CYS A 9 -16.22 -5.47 -26.28
CA CYS A 9 -15.00 -4.72 -25.97
C CYS A 9 -14.45 -5.26 -24.66
N MET A 10 -13.38 -6.10 -24.74
CA MET A 10 -12.62 -6.47 -23.56
C MET A 10 -12.07 -5.17 -22.95
N PRO A 11 -12.19 -4.95 -21.63
CA PRO A 11 -11.61 -3.76 -21.01
C PRO A 11 -10.12 -3.76 -21.28
N ASP A 12 -9.62 -2.62 -21.75
CA ASP A 12 -8.20 -2.38 -21.99
C ASP A 12 -7.43 -2.72 -20.70
N PRO A 13 -6.58 -3.76 -20.69
CA PRO A 13 -5.87 -4.20 -19.49
C PRO A 13 -5.01 -3.07 -18.88
N VAL A 14 -4.51 -2.14 -19.69
CA VAL A 14 -3.77 -0.96 -19.22
C VAL A 14 -4.69 -0.03 -18.43
N ARG A 15 -5.92 0.21 -18.89
CA ARG A 15 -6.90 1.04 -18.16
C ARG A 15 -7.39 0.39 -16.88
N ALA A 16 -7.51 -0.93 -16.84
CA ALA A 16 -7.87 -1.64 -15.62
C ALA A 16 -6.75 -1.58 -14.57
N LEU A 17 -5.50 -1.84 -14.98
CA LEU A 17 -4.33 -1.77 -14.12
C LEU A 17 -4.06 -0.34 -13.61
N THR A 18 -4.19 0.68 -14.46
CA THR A 18 -3.93 2.07 -14.06
C THR A 18 -5.00 2.66 -13.15
N ARG A 19 -6.23 2.12 -13.11
CA ARG A 19 -7.24 2.51 -12.11
C ARG A 19 -6.83 2.13 -10.68
N LEU A 20 -6.00 1.11 -10.50
CA LEU A 20 -5.48 0.68 -9.20
C LEU A 20 -4.40 1.64 -8.66
N PHE A 21 -3.77 2.44 -9.53
CA PHE A 21 -2.67 3.37 -9.19
C PHE A 21 -3.09 4.83 -9.03
N ARG A 22 -4.33 5.13 -8.68
CA ARG A 22 -4.70 6.50 -8.29
C ARG A 22 -4.08 6.81 -6.94
N TRP A 23 -3.02 7.59 -6.97
CA TRP A 23 -2.31 8.05 -5.79
C TRP A 23 -2.98 9.29 -5.20
N GLY A 24 -3.41 9.19 -3.96
CA GLY A 24 -3.59 10.35 -3.09
C GLY A 24 -4.90 11.10 -3.09
N ILE A 25 -5.85 10.82 -4.00
CA ILE A 25 -7.20 11.37 -3.89
C ILE A 25 -8.16 10.20 -3.73
N PRO A 26 -8.69 9.93 -2.53
CA PRO A 26 -9.82 9.02 -2.41
C PRO A 26 -10.97 9.56 -3.27
N ALA A 27 -11.77 8.64 -3.86
CA ALA A 27 -13.06 9.04 -4.39
C ALA A 27 -13.79 9.83 -3.29
N PRO A 28 -14.60 10.85 -3.64
CA PRO A 28 -15.22 11.71 -2.65
C PRO A 28 -16.02 10.85 -1.67
N THR A 29 -15.52 10.76 -0.45
CA THR A 29 -16.23 10.17 0.68
C THR A 29 -17.36 11.12 1.05
N LYS A 30 -18.54 10.61 1.38
CA LYS A 30 -19.62 11.43 1.94
C LYS A 30 -19.08 12.13 3.19
N ALA A 31 -19.00 13.46 3.12
CA ALA A 31 -18.72 14.27 4.28
C ALA A 31 -19.85 14.06 5.29
N LEU A 32 -19.51 13.50 6.45
CA LEU A 32 -20.39 13.55 7.59
C LEU A 32 -20.35 14.97 8.17
N SER A 33 -21.45 15.43 8.75
CA SER A 33 -21.60 16.75 9.34
C SER A 33 -20.55 16.97 10.44
N GLY A 34 -19.42 17.59 10.07
CA GLY A 34 -18.30 17.83 10.98
C GLY A 34 -16.94 17.90 10.30
N GLY A 35 -16.83 17.64 8.98
CA GLY A 35 -15.55 17.75 8.24
C GLY A 35 -14.61 16.55 8.39
N GLU A 36 -15.02 15.49 9.09
CA GLU A 36 -14.28 14.23 9.18
C GLU A 36 -14.71 13.27 8.06
N SER A 37 -13.74 12.54 7.54
CA SER A 37 -13.94 11.60 6.45
C SER A 37 -13.27 10.27 6.82
N TYR A 38 -13.94 9.18 6.49
CA TYR A 38 -13.44 7.83 6.66
C TYR A 38 -13.23 7.21 5.28
N GLY A 39 -12.20 6.40 5.08
CA GLY A 39 -11.70 5.82 3.82
C GLY A 39 -12.73 5.38 2.77
N PRO A 40 -12.29 4.76 1.66
CA PRO A 40 -13.17 4.39 0.56
C PRO A 40 -14.20 3.34 0.99
N GLU A 41 -15.45 3.48 0.53
CA GLU A 41 -16.51 2.45 0.66
C GLU A 41 -16.15 1.26 -0.25
N THR A 42 -15.30 0.36 0.20
CA THR A 42 -15.03 -0.92 -0.47
C THR A 42 -16.00 -1.98 0.05
N ASP A 43 -16.18 -3.05 -0.74
CA ASP A 43 -17.04 -4.18 -0.32
C ASP A 43 -16.58 -4.77 1.02
N VAL A 44 -15.27 -4.91 1.24
CA VAL A 44 -14.72 -5.37 2.52
C VAL A 44 -14.99 -4.39 3.65
N ALA A 45 -14.97 -3.08 3.40
CA ALA A 45 -15.29 -2.06 4.41
C ALA A 45 -16.77 -2.13 4.83
N LEU A 46 -17.68 -2.33 3.88
CA LEU A 46 -19.11 -2.50 4.16
C LEU A 46 -19.39 -3.77 4.97
N ARG A 47 -18.74 -4.90 4.61
CA ARG A 47 -18.89 -6.16 5.36
C ARG A 47 -18.29 -6.04 6.76
N PHE A 48 -17.16 -5.37 6.91
CA PHE A 48 -16.55 -5.14 8.21
C PHE A 48 -17.41 -4.24 9.10
N GLN A 49 -17.99 -3.17 8.52
CA GLN A 49 -18.93 -2.31 9.21
C GLN A 49 -20.15 -3.10 9.72
N ALA A 50 -20.77 -3.92 8.85
CA ALA A 50 -21.91 -4.75 9.22
C ALA A 50 -21.57 -5.74 10.36
N LEU A 51 -20.36 -6.31 10.37
CA LEU A 51 -19.87 -7.13 11.46
C LEU A 51 -19.83 -6.34 12.78
N LEU A 52 -19.20 -5.15 12.75
CA LEU A 52 -19.09 -4.32 13.96
C LEU A 52 -20.44 -3.88 14.48
N ASP A 53 -21.40 -3.54 13.60
CA ASP A 53 -22.76 -3.16 13.98
C ASP A 53 -23.54 -4.34 14.60
N ALA A 54 -23.27 -5.57 14.17
CA ALA A 54 -23.88 -6.79 14.72
C ALA A 54 -23.26 -7.22 16.07
N GLU A 55 -21.97 -7.04 16.24
CA GLU A 55 -21.22 -7.47 17.42
C GLU A 55 -21.11 -6.36 18.48
N ALA A 56 -21.45 -5.11 18.15
CA ALA A 56 -21.41 -4.02 19.11
C ALA A 56 -22.44 -4.27 20.21
N PRO A 57 -22.00 -4.29 21.47
CA PRO A 57 -22.93 -4.49 22.59
C PRO A 57 -23.98 -3.36 22.63
N GLU A 58 -25.24 -3.69 22.92
CA GLU A 58 -26.36 -2.74 23.05
C GLU A 58 -26.10 -1.67 24.13
N THR A 59 -25.26 -1.97 25.09
CA THR A 59 -24.77 -1.04 26.10
C THR A 59 -23.63 -0.21 25.54
N ARG A 60 -23.81 1.12 25.53
CA ARG A 60 -22.74 2.10 25.29
C ARG A 60 -21.57 1.78 26.22
N LEU A 61 -20.51 1.19 25.69
CA LEU A 61 -19.28 0.97 26.45
C LEU A 61 -18.53 2.32 26.44
N ASP A 62 -18.63 3.05 27.55
CA ASP A 62 -17.83 4.27 27.77
C ASP A 62 -16.33 3.92 28.01
N ASP A 63 -16.02 2.63 28.05
CA ASP A 63 -14.68 2.07 28.23
C ASP A 63 -14.19 1.42 26.92
N GLY A 64 -13.23 2.08 26.27
CA GLY A 64 -12.64 1.59 25.01
C GLY A 64 -11.88 0.28 25.16
N GLU A 65 -11.39 -0.07 26.35
CA GLU A 65 -10.73 -1.36 26.61
C GLU A 65 -11.75 -2.50 26.62
N ALA A 66 -12.89 -2.30 27.27
CA ALA A 66 -13.98 -3.27 27.29
C ALA A 66 -14.56 -3.48 25.88
N LEU A 67 -14.75 -2.39 25.11
CA LEU A 67 -15.18 -2.47 23.71
C LEU A 67 -14.21 -3.27 22.86
N ARG A 68 -12.90 -3.01 23.00
CA ARG A 68 -11.85 -3.75 22.31
C ARG A 68 -11.90 -5.23 22.65
N ALA A 69 -11.97 -5.58 23.94
CA ALA A 69 -12.02 -6.97 24.39
C ALA A 69 -13.25 -7.71 23.83
N ALA A 70 -14.40 -7.05 23.74
CA ALA A 70 -15.62 -7.63 23.20
C ALA A 70 -15.52 -7.90 21.68
N LEU A 71 -14.98 -6.96 20.91
CA LEU A 71 -14.93 -7.05 19.45
C LEU A 71 -13.76 -7.91 18.93
N LEU A 72 -12.68 -8.06 19.71
CA LEU A 72 -11.42 -8.66 19.27
C LEU A 72 -11.57 -10.07 18.64
N PRO A 73 -12.36 -11.01 19.20
CA PRO A 73 -12.50 -12.34 18.61
C PRO A 73 -13.17 -12.33 17.23
N ALA A 74 -14.25 -11.56 17.09
CA ALA A 74 -15.00 -11.46 15.84
C ALA A 74 -14.16 -10.78 14.75
N VAL A 75 -13.44 -9.70 15.09
CA VAL A 75 -12.54 -8.99 14.16
C VAL A 75 -11.39 -9.89 13.73
N LYS A 76 -10.78 -10.66 14.63
CA LYS A 76 -9.74 -11.64 14.26
C LYS A 76 -10.25 -12.69 13.28
N ALA A 77 -11.43 -13.24 13.54
CA ALA A 77 -12.06 -14.23 12.65
C ALA A 77 -12.34 -13.65 11.28
N PHE A 78 -12.85 -12.42 11.20
CA PHE A 78 -13.09 -11.72 9.94
C PHE A 78 -11.81 -11.52 9.14
N ILE A 79 -10.74 -10.99 9.77
CA ILE A 79 -9.46 -10.78 9.10
C ILE A 79 -8.87 -12.09 8.57
N ALA A 80 -8.94 -13.16 9.37
CA ALA A 80 -8.45 -14.47 8.94
C ALA A 80 -9.23 -15.00 7.73
N ALA A 81 -10.56 -14.87 7.72
CA ALA A 81 -11.40 -15.27 6.59
C ALA A 81 -11.08 -14.48 5.32
N GLU A 82 -10.94 -13.15 5.43
CA GLU A 82 -10.59 -12.28 4.28
C GLU A 82 -9.19 -12.62 3.72
N ARG A 83 -8.19 -12.80 4.59
CA ARG A 83 -6.84 -13.21 4.17
C ARG A 83 -6.86 -14.53 3.43
N THR A 84 -7.64 -15.51 3.90
CA THR A 84 -7.82 -16.80 3.22
C THR A 84 -8.46 -16.63 1.85
N GLN A 85 -9.49 -15.79 1.73
CA GLN A 85 -10.10 -15.51 0.42
C GLN A 85 -9.13 -14.85 -0.56
N ILE A 86 -8.29 -13.92 -0.09
CA ILE A 86 -7.27 -13.27 -0.92
C ILE A 86 -6.22 -14.29 -1.39
N GLU A 87 -5.78 -15.18 -0.49
CA GLU A 87 -4.84 -16.25 -0.84
C GLU A 87 -5.43 -17.24 -1.88
N VAL A 88 -6.68 -17.64 -1.70
CA VAL A 88 -7.39 -18.50 -2.68
C VAL A 88 -7.48 -17.80 -4.04
N ALA A 89 -7.82 -16.51 -4.07
CA ALA A 89 -7.86 -15.74 -5.32
C ALA A 89 -6.47 -15.64 -5.97
N HIS A 90 -5.41 -15.41 -5.19
CA HIS A 90 -4.03 -15.40 -5.66
C HIS A 90 -3.65 -16.70 -6.35
N ARG A 91 -3.91 -17.85 -5.71
CA ARG A 91 -3.64 -19.19 -6.26
C ARG A 91 -4.54 -19.56 -7.44
N ALA A 92 -5.74 -18.98 -7.52
CA ALA A 92 -6.62 -19.07 -8.67
C ALA A 92 -6.18 -18.20 -9.86
N GLY A 93 -5.11 -17.41 -9.72
CA GLY A 93 -4.52 -16.62 -10.80
C GLY A 93 -4.91 -15.15 -10.81
N ALA A 94 -5.44 -14.61 -9.72
CA ALA A 94 -5.63 -13.17 -9.56
C ALA A 94 -4.32 -12.40 -9.80
N SER A 95 -4.41 -11.18 -10.32
CA SER A 95 -3.24 -10.36 -10.60
C SER A 95 -2.51 -9.97 -9.32
N GLY A 96 -1.18 -9.76 -9.39
CA GLY A 96 -0.39 -9.33 -8.24
C GLY A 96 -0.85 -8.00 -7.69
N LEU A 97 -1.21 -7.08 -8.58
CA LEU A 97 -1.76 -5.77 -8.22
C LEU A 97 -3.12 -5.88 -7.50
N GLU A 98 -3.99 -6.78 -7.95
CA GLU A 98 -5.27 -7.03 -7.29
C GLU A 98 -5.05 -7.60 -5.88
N VAL A 99 -4.17 -8.58 -5.74
CA VAL A 99 -3.88 -9.23 -4.45
C VAL A 99 -3.38 -8.22 -3.43
N VAL A 100 -2.37 -7.40 -3.77
CA VAL A 100 -1.82 -6.41 -2.84
C VAL A 100 -2.80 -5.28 -2.54
N ALA A 101 -3.65 -4.90 -3.50
CA ALA A 101 -4.70 -3.92 -3.29
C ALA A 101 -5.79 -4.44 -2.34
N ARG A 102 -6.22 -5.71 -2.46
CA ARG A 102 -7.19 -6.33 -1.53
C ARG A 102 -6.65 -6.41 -0.10
N HIS A 103 -5.36 -6.71 0.08
CA HIS A 103 -4.73 -6.65 1.40
C HIS A 103 -4.74 -5.23 1.95
N ALA A 104 -4.45 -4.22 1.12
CA ALA A 104 -4.52 -2.83 1.53
C ALA A 104 -5.96 -2.40 1.88
N ASP A 105 -6.97 -2.83 1.10
CA ASP A 105 -8.38 -2.55 1.36
C ASP A 105 -8.87 -3.16 2.68
N LEU A 106 -8.41 -4.38 2.99
CA LEU A 106 -8.70 -5.01 4.29
C LEU A 106 -8.13 -4.20 5.44
N VAL A 107 -6.87 -3.77 5.34
CA VAL A 107 -6.24 -2.96 6.39
C VAL A 107 -6.87 -1.57 6.48
N ASP A 108 -7.23 -0.96 5.35
CA ASP A 108 -7.97 0.31 5.31
C ASP A 108 -9.29 0.19 6.07
N ALA A 109 -10.08 -0.86 5.79
CA ALA A 109 -11.34 -1.12 6.48
C ALA A 109 -11.13 -1.21 8.00
N VAL A 110 -10.11 -1.96 8.44
CA VAL A 110 -9.80 -2.10 9.87
C VAL A 110 -9.39 -0.76 10.47
N VAL A 111 -8.38 -0.07 9.92
CA VAL A 111 -7.86 1.18 10.49
C VAL A 111 -8.93 2.27 10.53
N CYS A 112 -9.71 2.43 9.46
CA CYS A 112 -10.75 3.46 9.39
C CYS A 112 -11.88 3.21 10.39
N GLN A 113 -12.29 1.95 10.56
CA GLN A 113 -13.33 1.61 11.53
C GLN A 113 -12.85 1.70 12.97
N LEU A 114 -11.59 1.31 13.26
CA LEU A 114 -11.00 1.49 14.57
C LEU A 114 -10.88 2.98 14.94
N PHE A 115 -10.51 3.82 13.98
CA PHE A 115 -10.52 5.28 14.17
C PHE A 115 -11.93 5.78 14.51
N ARG A 116 -12.95 5.34 13.75
CA ARG A 116 -14.36 5.72 13.98
C ARG A 116 -14.84 5.30 15.36
N LEU A 117 -14.54 4.07 15.77
CA LEU A 117 -14.89 3.57 17.12
C LEU A 117 -14.18 4.38 18.20
N ALA A 118 -12.88 4.63 18.03
CA ALA A 118 -12.11 5.46 18.95
C ALA A 118 -12.71 6.85 19.07
N ASP A 119 -13.05 7.48 17.93
CA ASP A 119 -13.70 8.79 17.93
C ASP A 119 -15.05 8.78 18.69
N GLN A 120 -15.87 7.75 18.51
CA GLN A 120 -17.17 7.64 19.18
C GLN A 120 -17.07 7.58 20.70
N VAL A 121 -16.03 6.90 21.26
CA VAL A 121 -15.85 6.75 22.71
C VAL A 121 -15.17 7.97 23.37
N VAL A 122 -14.51 8.83 22.62
CA VAL A 122 -13.91 10.04 23.18
C VAL A 122 -14.99 11.02 23.60
N PRO A 123 -14.96 11.54 24.87
CA PRO A 123 -15.94 12.51 25.35
C PRO A 123 -15.99 13.80 24.51
N MET A 124 -17.19 14.34 24.28
CA MET A 124 -17.40 15.53 23.46
C MET A 124 -16.61 16.74 23.96
N ALA A 125 -16.49 16.91 25.26
CA ALA A 125 -15.71 18.00 25.87
C ALA A 125 -14.22 17.95 25.50
N ILE A 126 -13.65 16.76 25.24
CA ILE A 126 -12.27 16.60 24.78
C ILE A 126 -12.19 16.93 23.28
N LYS A 127 -13.17 16.46 22.48
CA LYS A 127 -13.21 16.74 21.04
C LYS A 127 -13.30 18.22 20.73
N GLU A 128 -14.14 18.96 21.43
CA GLU A 128 -14.32 20.42 21.25
C GLU A 128 -13.06 21.23 21.53
N GLN A 129 -12.13 20.70 22.33
CA GLN A 129 -10.85 21.34 22.65
C GLN A 129 -9.71 20.93 21.71
N SER A 130 -9.95 19.96 20.83
CA SER A 130 -8.95 19.40 19.91
C SER A 130 -8.91 20.14 18.58
N GLU A 131 -7.71 20.24 18.04
CA GLU A 131 -7.50 20.68 16.65
C GLU A 131 -7.71 19.53 15.64
N GLY A 132 -8.01 18.31 16.14
CA GLY A 132 -8.17 17.09 15.33
C GLY A 132 -6.86 16.50 14.85
N CYS A 133 -6.97 15.38 14.14
CA CYS A 133 -5.84 14.70 13.51
C CYS A 133 -6.21 14.07 12.18
N ALA A 134 -5.19 13.62 11.43
CA ALA A 134 -5.36 12.80 10.25
C ALA A 134 -4.52 11.54 10.39
N VAL A 135 -5.07 10.39 9.99
CA VAL A 135 -4.36 9.11 9.91
C VAL A 135 -3.99 8.84 8.46
N LEU A 136 -2.72 8.58 8.22
CA LEU A 136 -2.16 8.39 6.89
C LEU A 136 -1.49 7.02 6.78
N ALA A 137 -1.69 6.34 5.65
CA ALA A 137 -0.90 5.20 5.24
C ALA A 137 0.40 5.69 4.58
N LEU A 138 1.51 5.04 4.88
CA LEU A 138 2.83 5.37 4.34
C LEU A 138 3.45 4.20 3.58
N GLY A 139 4.52 4.44 2.83
CA GLY A 139 5.31 3.40 2.19
C GLY A 139 4.50 2.49 1.26
N GLY A 140 4.72 1.17 1.34
CA GLY A 140 3.97 0.18 0.57
C GLY A 140 2.47 0.23 0.83
N TYR A 141 2.07 0.44 2.06
CA TYR A 141 0.68 0.62 2.45
C TYR A 141 0.09 1.90 1.85
N GLY A 142 0.85 3.00 1.84
CA GLY A 142 0.45 4.24 1.16
C GLY A 142 0.22 4.05 -0.34
N ARG A 143 1.04 3.23 -1.02
CA ARG A 143 0.89 2.87 -2.43
C ARG A 143 -0.24 1.88 -2.72
N ARG A 144 -0.88 1.30 -1.70
CA ARG A 144 -1.81 0.15 -1.82
C ARG A 144 -1.13 -1.11 -2.37
N GLU A 145 0.15 -1.28 -2.08
CA GLU A 145 0.97 -2.44 -2.45
C GLU A 145 1.36 -3.22 -1.19
N LEU A 146 0.37 -3.78 -0.50
CA LEU A 146 0.56 -4.52 0.74
C LEU A 146 0.60 -6.02 0.46
N ASN A 147 1.79 -6.62 0.42
CA ASN A 147 1.91 -8.07 0.33
C ASN A 147 1.55 -8.74 1.68
N PRO A 148 1.19 -10.05 1.71
CA PRO A 148 0.67 -10.73 2.90
C PRO A 148 1.47 -10.54 4.19
N GLY A 149 2.80 -10.60 4.12
CA GLY A 149 3.70 -10.41 5.26
C GLY A 149 4.27 -8.99 5.42
N SER A 150 3.68 -7.96 4.79
CA SER A 150 4.19 -6.59 4.87
C SER A 150 3.79 -5.88 6.16
N ASP A 151 4.65 -4.94 6.61
CA ASP A 151 4.34 -4.01 7.69
C ASP A 151 3.21 -3.05 7.31
N VAL A 152 2.44 -2.63 8.29
CA VAL A 152 1.41 -1.60 8.18
C VAL A 152 1.98 -0.29 8.71
N ASP A 153 2.47 0.57 7.80
CA ASP A 153 3.06 1.85 8.18
C ASP A 153 1.99 2.95 8.25
N VAL A 154 1.76 3.50 9.45
CA VAL A 154 0.78 4.56 9.68
C VAL A 154 1.42 5.81 10.31
N MET A 155 0.91 6.99 9.93
CA MET A 155 1.28 8.24 10.56
C MET A 155 0.03 8.95 11.07
N PHE A 156 0.05 9.33 12.35
CA PHE A 156 -0.91 10.24 12.95
C PHE A 156 -0.35 11.65 12.84
N LEU A 157 -1.06 12.48 12.09
CA LEU A 157 -0.65 13.84 11.78
C LEU A 157 -1.55 14.82 12.52
N HIS A 158 -0.97 15.79 13.19
CA HIS A 158 -1.70 16.81 13.95
C HIS A 158 -1.16 18.22 13.63
N PRO A 159 -1.95 19.29 13.87
CA PRO A 159 -1.53 20.66 13.53
C PRO A 159 -0.31 21.12 14.30
N ARG A 160 -0.34 21.09 15.63
CA ARG A 160 0.68 21.74 16.48
C ARG A 160 1.19 20.88 17.62
N ARG A 161 0.31 20.32 18.45
CA ARG A 161 0.65 19.56 19.66
C ARG A 161 -0.19 18.30 19.78
N VAL A 162 0.34 17.36 20.53
CA VAL A 162 -0.44 16.18 20.97
C VAL A 162 -1.36 16.65 22.09
N ASP A 163 -2.65 16.44 21.93
CA ASP A 163 -3.70 16.70 22.89
C ASP A 163 -4.34 15.42 23.41
N ASP A 164 -5.30 15.54 24.34
CA ASP A 164 -5.96 14.38 24.95
C ASP A 164 -6.80 13.59 23.94
N TYR A 165 -7.39 14.27 22.93
CA TYR A 165 -8.10 13.61 21.84
C TYR A 165 -7.17 12.71 21.02
N LEU A 166 -6.07 13.27 20.53
CA LEU A 166 -5.10 12.52 19.75
C LEU A 166 -4.49 11.37 20.55
N THR A 167 -4.22 11.58 21.84
CA THR A 167 -3.72 10.54 22.75
C THR A 167 -4.72 9.38 22.88
N ALA A 168 -6.01 9.67 23.01
CA ALA A 168 -7.05 8.67 23.07
C ALA A 168 -7.15 7.89 21.74
N ILE A 169 -7.20 8.59 20.59
CA ILE A 169 -7.22 7.98 19.27
C ILE A 169 -6.01 7.04 19.06
N LEU A 170 -4.80 7.52 19.37
CA LEU A 170 -3.56 6.73 19.25
C LEU A 170 -3.65 5.42 20.04
N ASN A 171 -4.03 5.52 21.31
CA ASN A 171 -4.10 4.36 22.20
C ASN A 171 -5.13 3.33 21.70
N HIS A 172 -6.33 3.78 21.36
CA HIS A 172 -7.38 2.88 20.87
C HIS A 172 -7.00 2.18 19.56
N VAL A 173 -6.51 2.93 18.58
CA VAL A 173 -6.18 2.36 17.26
C VAL A 173 -4.97 1.45 17.35
N LEU A 174 -3.87 1.88 18.00
CA LEU A 174 -2.63 1.11 18.00
C LEU A 174 -2.73 -0.15 18.87
N TYR A 175 -3.31 -0.06 20.06
CA TYR A 175 -3.47 -1.26 20.92
C TYR A 175 -4.37 -2.31 20.23
N PHE A 176 -5.44 -1.88 19.55
CA PHE A 176 -6.30 -2.81 18.85
C PHE A 176 -5.58 -3.47 17.66
N LEU A 177 -4.80 -2.70 16.87
CA LEU A 177 -4.00 -3.26 15.77
C LEU A 177 -2.95 -4.26 16.26
N TRP A 178 -2.28 -4.00 17.38
CA TRP A 178 -1.33 -4.95 17.97
C TRP A 178 -2.01 -6.22 18.49
N ASP A 179 -3.16 -6.10 19.15
CA ASP A 179 -3.94 -7.24 19.59
C ASP A 179 -4.47 -8.10 18.43
N LEU A 180 -4.72 -7.49 17.27
CA LEU A 180 -5.06 -8.16 16.02
C LEU A 180 -3.85 -8.87 15.36
N GLY A 181 -2.64 -8.63 15.88
CA GLY A 181 -1.41 -9.25 15.37
C GLY A 181 -0.82 -8.58 14.14
N PHE A 182 -1.16 -7.31 13.87
CA PHE A 182 -0.48 -6.55 12.82
C PHE A 182 0.92 -6.11 13.26
N ASP A 183 1.89 -6.23 12.34
CA ASP A 183 3.19 -5.59 12.48
C ASP A 183 3.05 -4.12 12.06
N VAL A 184 2.97 -3.21 13.03
CA VAL A 184 2.62 -1.81 12.79
C VAL A 184 3.83 -0.91 13.00
N GLY A 185 4.32 -0.33 11.90
CA GLY A 185 5.17 0.85 11.94
C GLY A 185 4.31 2.10 12.17
N HIS A 186 4.57 2.84 13.26
CA HIS A 186 3.77 4.02 13.53
C HIS A 186 4.61 5.25 13.87
N SER A 187 4.05 6.42 13.59
CA SER A 187 4.62 7.71 14.02
C SER A 187 3.50 8.71 14.31
N CYS A 188 3.73 9.58 15.29
CA CYS A 188 2.89 10.74 15.57
C CYS A 188 3.71 12.00 15.35
N ARG A 189 3.23 12.93 14.51
CA ARG A 189 4.00 14.10 14.11
C ARG A 189 3.12 15.33 13.95
N SER A 190 3.66 16.48 14.33
CA SER A 190 3.06 17.75 13.90
C SER A 190 3.31 17.99 12.40
N LEU A 191 2.48 18.83 11.76
CA LEU A 191 2.69 19.27 10.38
C LEU A 191 4.12 19.80 10.14
N SER A 192 4.64 20.58 11.11
CA SER A 192 5.99 21.13 11.03
C SER A 192 7.09 20.08 11.16
N ASP A 193 6.91 19.09 12.05
CA ASP A 193 7.88 18.02 12.24
C ASP A 193 7.93 17.08 11.05
N ALA A 194 6.78 16.75 10.48
CA ALA A 194 6.70 15.94 9.26
C ALA A 194 7.49 16.59 8.11
N VAL A 195 7.28 17.88 7.87
CA VAL A 195 8.00 18.62 6.82
C VAL A 195 9.50 18.72 7.12
N ARG A 196 9.89 18.97 8.38
CA ARG A 196 11.30 19.04 8.79
C ARG A 196 12.01 17.70 8.60
N MET A 197 11.33 16.60 8.90
CA MET A 197 11.87 15.25 8.73
C MET A 197 12.14 14.90 7.27
N MET A 198 11.33 15.41 6.34
CA MET A 198 11.59 15.27 4.91
C MET A 198 12.92 15.88 4.47
N ASP A 199 13.35 16.97 5.12
CA ASP A 199 14.64 17.59 4.80
C ASP A 199 15.81 16.82 5.41
N ALA A 200 15.61 16.14 6.53
CA ALA A 200 16.66 15.46 7.29
C ALA A 200 16.91 14.02 6.81
N ASP A 201 15.88 13.31 6.34
CA ASP A 201 15.95 11.87 6.05
C ASP A 201 15.34 11.51 4.69
N LEU A 202 16.13 10.81 3.85
CA LEU A 202 15.72 10.40 2.49
C LEU A 202 14.61 9.35 2.51
N THR A 203 14.64 8.44 3.49
CA THR A 203 13.62 7.37 3.62
C THR A 203 12.30 7.97 4.06
N ALA A 204 12.32 8.84 5.09
CA ALA A 204 11.14 9.56 5.54
C ALA A 204 10.54 10.42 4.41
N ARG A 205 11.38 11.13 3.65
CA ARG A 205 10.94 11.90 2.47
C ARG A 205 10.22 11.02 1.46
N THR A 206 10.80 9.86 1.14
CA THR A 206 10.22 8.91 0.19
C THR A 206 8.89 8.37 0.70
N SER A 207 8.84 7.95 1.98
CA SER A 207 7.61 7.44 2.61
C SER A 207 6.49 8.47 2.63
N MET A 208 6.81 9.74 2.90
CA MET A 208 5.83 10.84 2.90
C MET A 208 5.35 11.22 1.51
N LEU A 209 6.16 11.03 0.46
CA LEU A 209 5.69 11.15 -0.93
C LEU A 209 4.60 10.13 -1.26
N GLU A 210 4.57 9.01 -0.57
CA GLU A 210 3.62 7.93 -0.74
C GLU A 210 2.41 8.04 0.22
N ALA A 211 2.37 9.10 1.03
CA ALA A 211 1.32 9.28 2.02
C ALA A 211 -0.06 9.31 1.38
N ARG A 212 -0.96 8.50 1.93
CA ARG A 212 -2.35 8.39 1.53
C ARG A 212 -3.26 8.59 2.76
N PHE A 213 -4.30 9.38 2.60
CA PHE A 213 -5.29 9.62 3.65
C PHE A 213 -6.09 8.35 3.97
N LEU A 214 -6.32 8.09 5.25
CA LEU A 214 -7.17 7.01 5.75
C LEU A 214 -8.40 7.54 6.49
N ALA A 215 -8.18 8.34 7.54
CA ALA A 215 -9.27 8.80 8.41
C ALA A 215 -8.94 10.13 9.08
N GLY A 216 -9.95 10.80 9.65
CA GLY A 216 -9.85 12.05 10.39
C GLY A 216 -10.00 13.30 9.50
N SER A 217 -9.21 14.34 9.74
CA SER A 217 -9.32 15.64 9.08
C SER A 217 -8.64 15.66 7.71
N GLN A 218 -9.44 15.74 6.65
CA GLN A 218 -8.92 15.96 5.28
C GLN A 218 -8.22 17.31 5.14
N ALA A 219 -8.61 18.32 5.91
CA ALA A 219 -8.00 19.64 5.87
C ALA A 219 -6.54 19.58 6.35
N ILE A 220 -6.26 18.84 7.42
CA ILE A 220 -4.90 18.61 7.92
C ILE A 220 -4.05 17.88 6.87
N PHE A 221 -4.61 16.87 6.20
CA PHE A 221 -3.91 16.16 5.14
C PHE A 221 -3.64 17.05 3.92
N ALA A 222 -4.61 17.85 3.49
CA ALA A 222 -4.43 18.79 2.38
C ALA A 222 -3.33 19.82 2.68
N GLU A 223 -3.32 20.37 3.91
CA GLU A 223 -2.26 21.28 4.35
C GLU A 223 -0.89 20.61 4.36
N PHE A 224 -0.81 19.35 4.83
CA PHE A 224 0.42 18.56 4.78
C PHE A 224 0.91 18.38 3.34
N GLN A 225 0.03 17.99 2.41
CA GLN A 225 0.39 17.81 1.01
C GLN A 225 0.91 19.11 0.39
N GLU A 226 0.27 20.23 0.67
CA GLU A 226 0.71 21.55 0.17
C GLU A 226 2.09 21.91 0.71
N ARG A 227 2.33 21.76 2.03
CA ARG A 227 3.63 22.03 2.65
C ARG A 227 4.72 21.07 2.11
N MET A 228 4.41 19.79 1.93
CA MET A 228 5.28 18.79 1.36
C MET A 228 5.72 19.19 -0.05
N TRP A 229 4.78 19.56 -0.92
CA TRP A 229 5.08 19.95 -2.28
C TRP A 229 5.84 21.26 -2.38
N ARG A 230 5.58 22.23 -1.51
CA ARG A 230 6.38 23.46 -1.41
C ARG A 230 7.83 23.15 -1.04
N THR A 231 8.04 22.17 -0.15
CA THR A 231 9.37 21.76 0.28
C THR A 231 10.11 21.02 -0.84
N LEU A 232 9.40 20.18 -1.59
CA LEU A 232 9.99 19.37 -2.68
C LEU A 232 9.89 20.08 -4.03
N GLN A 233 10.54 21.23 -4.15
CA GLN A 233 10.58 22.04 -5.40
C GLN A 233 12.01 22.43 -5.77
N GLY A 234 12.21 22.75 -7.04
CA GLY A 234 13.45 23.33 -7.55
C GLY A 234 14.69 22.50 -7.20
N ARG A 235 15.64 23.13 -6.52
CA ARG A 235 16.91 22.48 -6.12
C ARG A 235 16.72 21.29 -5.18
N ARG A 236 15.72 21.33 -4.28
CA ARG A 236 15.44 20.22 -3.34
C ARG A 236 14.91 18.98 -4.06
N ALA A 237 14.07 19.15 -5.07
CA ALA A 237 13.63 18.05 -5.92
C ALA A 237 14.80 17.43 -6.68
N GLN A 238 15.68 18.25 -7.26
CA GLN A 238 16.89 17.77 -7.94
C GLN A 238 17.82 17.00 -7.01
N GLN A 239 18.05 17.52 -5.79
CA GLN A 239 18.85 16.85 -4.77
C GLN A 239 18.25 15.49 -4.38
N TYR A 240 16.92 15.43 -4.19
CA TYR A 240 16.23 14.17 -3.89
C TYR A 240 16.45 13.14 -5.01
N ILE A 241 16.28 13.55 -6.27
CA ILE A 241 16.49 12.68 -7.44
C ILE A 241 17.92 12.13 -7.46
N GLN A 242 18.93 13.00 -7.25
CA GLN A 242 20.33 12.58 -7.21
C GLN A 242 20.59 11.57 -6.10
N LEU A 243 20.04 11.81 -4.90
CA LEU A 243 20.18 10.89 -3.75
C LEU A 243 19.50 9.53 -4.03
N LYS A 244 18.34 9.52 -4.69
CA LYS A 244 17.65 8.27 -5.07
C LYS A 244 18.42 7.48 -6.11
N ILE A 245 19.02 8.13 -7.10
CA ILE A 245 19.89 7.48 -8.09
C ILE A 245 21.13 6.88 -7.38
N GLN A 246 21.78 7.62 -6.48
CA GLN A 246 22.91 7.11 -5.72
C GLN A 246 22.53 5.92 -4.83
N GLU A 247 21.36 5.97 -4.20
CA GLU A 247 20.81 4.86 -3.42
C GLU A 247 20.62 3.62 -4.29
N GLN A 248 20.03 3.76 -5.47
CA GLN A 248 19.84 2.68 -6.44
C GLN A 248 21.18 2.04 -6.84
N VAL A 249 22.19 2.84 -7.18
CA VAL A 249 23.52 2.34 -7.54
C VAL A 249 24.14 1.54 -6.37
N ARG A 250 24.05 2.05 -5.13
CA ARG A 250 24.56 1.34 -3.94
C ARG A 250 23.80 0.04 -3.70
N ARG A 251 22.47 0.05 -3.86
CA ARG A 251 21.63 -1.12 -3.72
C ARG A 251 21.97 -2.19 -4.76
N HIS A 252 22.08 -1.82 -6.05
CA HIS A 252 22.47 -2.77 -7.10
C HIS A 252 23.80 -3.45 -6.78
N ARG A 253 24.82 -2.70 -6.34
CA ARG A 253 26.11 -3.28 -5.93
C ARG A 253 25.98 -4.27 -4.78
N ARG A 254 25.12 -3.96 -3.79
CA ARG A 254 24.87 -4.83 -2.62
C ARG A 254 24.14 -6.11 -3.01
N TYR A 255 23.28 -6.08 -4.00
CA TYR A 255 22.44 -7.20 -4.43
C TYR A 255 22.93 -7.81 -5.77
N GLY A 256 24.21 -7.90 -5.97
CA GLY A 256 24.86 -8.72 -7.03
C GLY A 256 25.04 -8.03 -8.39
N GLY A 257 24.56 -6.81 -8.61
CA GLY A 257 24.86 -6.00 -9.79
C GLY A 257 24.32 -6.50 -11.14
N SER A 258 23.52 -7.58 -11.16
CA SER A 258 22.96 -8.21 -12.36
C SER A 258 21.51 -8.59 -12.16
N VAL A 259 20.73 -8.60 -13.23
CA VAL A 259 19.38 -9.14 -13.24
C VAL A 259 19.36 -10.68 -13.30
N TYR A 260 20.47 -11.30 -13.70
CA TYR A 260 20.58 -12.75 -13.91
C TYR A 260 21.20 -13.46 -12.69
N LEU A 261 20.68 -13.16 -11.49
CA LEU A 261 21.09 -13.84 -10.26
C LEU A 261 20.35 -15.17 -10.13
N GLN A 262 21.03 -16.22 -9.66
CA GLN A 262 20.39 -17.51 -9.41
C GLN A 262 19.34 -17.43 -8.30
N GLU A 263 19.61 -16.65 -7.25
CA GLU A 263 18.71 -16.42 -6.12
C GLU A 263 18.45 -14.91 -5.95
N PRO A 264 17.62 -14.32 -6.83
CA PRO A 264 17.38 -12.88 -6.78
C PRO A 264 16.49 -12.50 -5.59
N ASN A 265 16.75 -11.33 -5.03
CA ASN A 265 15.78 -10.67 -4.15
C ASN A 265 14.76 -9.92 -5.01
N VAL A 266 13.50 -10.35 -4.99
CA VAL A 266 12.40 -9.83 -5.86
C VAL A 266 12.17 -8.34 -5.66
N LYS A 267 12.48 -7.82 -4.48
CA LYS A 267 12.31 -6.41 -4.13
C LYS A 267 13.55 -5.58 -4.45
N GLU A 268 14.73 -6.01 -4.01
CA GLU A 268 15.91 -5.15 -3.94
C GLU A 268 16.97 -5.41 -5.03
N SER A 269 16.98 -6.60 -5.68
CA SER A 269 17.92 -6.88 -6.79
C SER A 269 17.69 -5.99 -8.01
N PRO A 270 18.68 -5.83 -8.90
CA PRO A 270 18.49 -5.14 -10.17
C PRO A 270 17.27 -5.70 -10.93
N GLY A 271 16.41 -4.80 -11.42
CA GLY A 271 15.13 -5.17 -12.05
C GLY A 271 14.04 -5.62 -11.08
N GLY A 272 14.25 -5.54 -9.76
CA GLY A 272 13.23 -5.83 -8.75
C GLY A 272 12.25 -4.68 -8.56
N LEU A 273 11.26 -4.91 -7.67
CA LEU A 273 10.18 -3.94 -7.39
C LEU A 273 10.71 -2.54 -7.02
N ARG A 274 11.84 -2.47 -6.32
CA ARG A 274 12.44 -1.20 -5.89
C ARG A 274 12.94 -0.34 -7.06
N ASP A 275 13.30 -0.94 -8.19
CA ASP A 275 13.69 -0.18 -9.38
C ASP A 275 12.49 0.56 -9.97
N PHE A 276 11.35 -0.14 -10.11
CA PHE A 276 10.10 0.47 -10.52
C PHE A 276 9.70 1.61 -9.57
N HIS A 277 9.71 1.36 -8.25
CA HIS A 277 9.37 2.39 -7.27
C HIS A 277 10.33 3.57 -7.31
N THR A 278 11.63 3.33 -7.54
CA THR A 278 12.61 4.42 -7.65
C THR A 278 12.32 5.32 -8.85
N ALA A 279 12.03 4.72 -10.02
CA ALA A 279 11.63 5.48 -11.21
C ALA A 279 10.36 6.30 -10.94
N LEU A 280 9.39 5.71 -10.28
CA LEU A 280 8.14 6.35 -9.92
C LEU A 280 8.33 7.53 -8.94
N TRP A 281 9.15 7.36 -7.89
CA TRP A 281 9.46 8.45 -6.96
C TRP A 281 10.19 9.60 -7.62
N VAL A 282 11.12 9.30 -8.53
CA VAL A 282 11.83 10.31 -9.33
C VAL A 282 10.87 11.07 -10.24
N ALA A 283 10.01 10.35 -10.96
CA ALA A 283 9.00 10.96 -11.82
C ALA A 283 8.01 11.82 -11.02
N ARG A 284 7.55 11.33 -9.85
CA ARG A 284 6.67 12.08 -8.97
C ARG A 284 7.33 13.34 -8.40
N ALA A 285 8.57 13.25 -7.93
CA ALA A 285 9.31 14.41 -7.44
C ALA A 285 9.56 15.45 -8.51
N ARG A 286 9.76 15.04 -9.76
CA ARG A 286 10.04 15.92 -10.90
C ARG A 286 8.80 16.61 -11.46
N HIS A 287 7.69 15.84 -11.59
CA HIS A 287 6.51 16.23 -12.36
C HIS A 287 5.23 16.34 -11.51
N ARG A 288 5.30 16.07 -10.20
CA ARG A 288 4.15 16.02 -9.28
C ARG A 288 3.04 15.07 -9.78
N LEU A 289 3.45 13.88 -10.21
CA LEU A 289 2.52 12.90 -10.76
C LEU A 289 1.61 12.32 -9.68
N ASP A 290 0.33 12.30 -9.96
CA ASP A 290 -0.69 11.62 -9.14
C ASP A 290 -1.19 10.34 -9.82
N ASP A 291 -0.85 10.13 -11.12
CA ASP A 291 -1.26 8.98 -11.90
C ASP A 291 -0.15 8.57 -12.90
N LEU A 292 0.10 7.26 -12.99
CA LEU A 292 1.05 6.67 -13.96
C LEU A 292 0.64 6.90 -15.41
N ASN A 293 -0.65 7.08 -15.70
CA ASN A 293 -1.14 7.39 -17.04
C ASN A 293 -0.63 8.73 -17.56
N ALA A 294 -0.12 9.59 -16.70
CA ALA A 294 0.51 10.83 -17.13
C ALA A 294 1.90 10.63 -17.74
N LEU A 295 2.59 9.50 -17.50
CA LEU A 295 3.94 9.24 -18.00
C LEU A 295 4.04 9.28 -19.52
N PRO A 296 3.13 8.67 -20.30
CA PRO A 296 3.14 8.80 -21.75
C PRO A 296 2.86 10.22 -22.22
N ALA A 297 1.96 10.95 -21.60
CA ALA A 297 1.65 12.33 -21.96
C ALA A 297 2.85 13.28 -21.73
N LEU A 298 3.73 12.93 -20.78
CA LEU A 298 4.97 13.64 -20.51
C LEU A 298 6.16 13.19 -21.40
N GLY A 299 5.95 12.20 -22.27
CA GLY A 299 7.01 11.63 -23.11
C GLY A 299 8.07 10.85 -22.34
N LEU A 300 7.78 10.43 -21.10
CA LEU A 300 8.71 9.66 -20.25
C LEU A 300 8.72 8.17 -20.60
N LEU A 301 7.58 7.64 -21.03
CA LEU A 301 7.41 6.28 -21.53
C LEU A 301 6.40 6.31 -22.67
N THR A 302 6.52 5.38 -23.62
CA THR A 302 5.42 5.12 -24.55
C THR A 302 4.30 4.34 -23.85
N PRO A 303 3.06 4.33 -24.38
CA PRO A 303 1.99 3.49 -23.83
C PRO A 303 2.35 1.99 -23.77
N VAL A 304 3.16 1.52 -24.73
CA VAL A 304 3.62 0.13 -24.81
C VAL A 304 4.62 -0.16 -23.70
N GLU A 305 5.59 0.71 -23.47
CA GLU A 305 6.57 0.57 -22.37
C GLU A 305 5.89 0.62 -21.01
N LEU A 306 4.93 1.53 -20.81
CA LEU A 306 4.14 1.57 -19.58
C LEU A 306 3.40 0.24 -19.34
N ALA A 307 2.76 -0.30 -20.39
CA ALA A 307 2.08 -1.58 -20.27
C ALA A 307 3.04 -2.72 -19.91
N GLN A 308 4.24 -2.75 -20.50
CA GLN A 308 5.27 -3.75 -20.20
C GLN A 308 5.78 -3.61 -18.75
N CYS A 309 6.02 -2.39 -18.27
CA CYS A 309 6.41 -2.12 -16.89
C CYS A 309 5.32 -2.58 -15.89
N LEU A 310 4.04 -2.29 -16.18
CA LEU A 310 2.93 -2.71 -15.33
C LEU A 310 2.76 -4.24 -15.30
N GLN A 311 2.96 -4.92 -16.42
CA GLN A 311 2.96 -6.40 -16.46
C GLN A 311 4.13 -6.99 -15.68
N ALA A 312 5.32 -6.34 -15.73
CA ALA A 312 6.47 -6.77 -14.96
C ALA A 312 6.25 -6.56 -13.46
N LEU A 313 5.71 -5.41 -13.07
CA LEU A 313 5.32 -5.12 -11.69
C LEU A 313 4.32 -6.15 -11.16
N ASP A 314 3.25 -6.40 -11.91
CA ASP A 314 2.22 -7.37 -11.56
C ASP A 314 2.81 -8.77 -11.31
N PHE A 315 3.65 -9.24 -12.23
CA PHE A 315 4.33 -10.52 -12.09
C PHE A 315 5.22 -10.59 -10.84
N LEU A 316 6.04 -9.57 -10.59
CA LEU A 316 6.92 -9.54 -9.41
C LEU A 316 6.13 -9.45 -8.10
N LEU A 317 4.99 -8.74 -8.07
CA LEU A 317 4.10 -8.71 -6.91
C LEU A 317 3.47 -10.09 -6.66
N ARG A 318 3.08 -10.84 -7.71
CA ARG A 318 2.61 -12.22 -7.57
C ARG A 318 3.68 -13.13 -7.00
N VAL A 319 4.92 -13.06 -7.53
CA VAL A 319 6.06 -13.85 -7.01
C VAL A 319 6.31 -13.51 -5.54
N ARG A 320 6.29 -12.23 -5.17
CA ARG A 320 6.50 -11.79 -3.80
C ARG A 320 5.40 -12.26 -2.86
N SER A 321 4.13 -12.17 -3.28
CA SER A 321 3.01 -12.66 -2.50
C SER A 321 3.11 -14.16 -2.24
N GLU A 322 3.47 -14.95 -3.24
CA GLU A 322 3.67 -16.40 -3.08
C GLU A 322 4.82 -16.72 -2.14
N LEU A 323 5.94 -15.99 -2.21
CA LEU A 323 7.03 -16.13 -1.25
C LEU A 323 6.55 -15.87 0.19
N HIS A 324 5.73 -14.83 0.41
CA HIS A 324 5.20 -14.50 1.73
C HIS A 324 4.22 -15.59 2.24
N TYR A 325 3.41 -16.18 1.37
CA TYR A 325 2.54 -17.30 1.74
C TYR A 325 3.32 -18.57 2.07
N LEU A 326 4.38 -18.87 1.31
CA LEU A 326 5.21 -20.08 1.53
C LEU A 326 6.03 -19.99 2.83
N TYR A 327 6.48 -18.82 3.21
CA TYR A 327 7.31 -18.62 4.41
C TYR A 327 6.50 -18.18 5.64
N ASP A 328 5.19 -18.01 5.50
CA ASP A 328 4.33 -17.43 6.54
C ASP A 328 4.92 -16.13 7.13
N GLY A 329 5.38 -15.26 6.23
CA GLY A 329 6.02 -14.01 6.65
C GLY A 329 6.86 -13.32 5.58
N LYS A 330 7.70 -12.39 6.02
CA LYS A 330 8.53 -11.57 5.14
C LYS A 330 9.68 -12.38 4.55
N SER A 331 9.62 -12.72 3.28
CA SER A 331 10.74 -13.23 2.52
C SER A 331 10.69 -12.69 1.10
N ASP A 332 11.74 -12.00 0.70
CA ASP A 332 11.85 -11.38 -0.62
C ASP A 332 12.91 -12.08 -1.50
N THR A 333 13.58 -13.15 -1.00
CA THR A 333 14.61 -13.87 -1.76
C THR A 333 14.04 -15.13 -2.39
N LEU A 334 14.14 -15.21 -3.71
CA LEU A 334 13.74 -16.37 -4.51
C LEU A 334 14.88 -17.39 -4.53
N SER A 335 15.11 -18.05 -3.38
CA SER A 335 16.18 -19.05 -3.21
C SER A 335 15.89 -20.32 -4.00
N LEU A 336 16.93 -21.08 -4.37
CA LEU A 336 16.80 -22.29 -5.18
C LEU A 336 15.74 -23.28 -4.65
N PRO A 337 15.64 -23.58 -3.33
CA PRO A 337 14.65 -24.51 -2.83
C PRO A 337 13.19 -24.07 -3.05
N VAL A 338 12.92 -22.76 -3.11
CA VAL A 338 11.55 -22.24 -3.26
C VAL A 338 11.16 -21.93 -4.70
N GLN A 339 12.10 -21.93 -5.65
CA GLN A 339 11.80 -21.65 -7.05
C GLN A 339 10.81 -22.67 -7.65
N VAL A 340 10.97 -23.96 -7.34
CA VAL A 340 10.07 -25.03 -7.83
C VAL A 340 8.66 -24.86 -7.25
N PRO A 341 8.44 -24.77 -5.93
CA PRO A 341 7.09 -24.56 -5.38
C PRO A 341 6.46 -23.24 -5.83
N VAL A 342 7.22 -22.15 -5.92
CA VAL A 342 6.70 -20.87 -6.45
C VAL A 342 6.26 -21.02 -7.90
N ALA A 343 7.09 -21.65 -8.75
CA ALA A 343 6.74 -21.89 -10.15
C ALA A 343 5.43 -22.70 -10.27
N ALA A 344 5.31 -23.78 -9.50
CA ALA A 344 4.13 -24.64 -9.51
C ALA A 344 2.86 -23.88 -9.07
N SER A 345 2.92 -23.11 -7.97
CA SER A 345 1.81 -22.29 -7.46
C SER A 345 1.38 -21.21 -8.44
N LEU A 346 2.31 -20.65 -9.20
CA LEU A 346 2.03 -19.65 -10.23
C LEU A 346 1.61 -20.26 -11.58
N GLY A 347 1.42 -21.60 -11.64
CA GLY A 347 0.90 -22.31 -12.81
C GLY A 347 1.93 -22.75 -13.84
N PHE A 348 3.22 -22.68 -13.56
CA PHE A 348 4.28 -23.17 -14.42
C PHE A 348 4.47 -24.68 -14.20
N ARG A 349 3.88 -25.48 -15.08
CA ARG A 349 3.93 -26.96 -15.00
C ARG A 349 5.01 -27.52 -15.91
N ASP A 350 5.57 -28.66 -15.57
CA ASP A 350 6.51 -29.39 -16.43
C ASP A 350 5.86 -29.79 -17.76
N GLY A 351 6.66 -29.75 -18.80
CA GLY A 351 6.28 -30.12 -20.17
C GLY A 351 7.52 -30.53 -20.96
N THR A 352 7.75 -29.97 -22.14
CA THR A 352 9.00 -30.15 -22.90
C THR A 352 10.21 -29.53 -22.21
N THR A 353 9.98 -28.49 -21.36
CA THR A 353 10.94 -27.84 -20.48
C THR A 353 10.40 -27.88 -19.07
N PHE A 354 11.26 -27.85 -18.05
CA PHE A 354 10.81 -27.80 -16.66
C PHE A 354 10.04 -26.50 -16.38
N GLY A 355 8.99 -26.62 -15.56
CA GLY A 355 8.17 -25.46 -15.18
C GLY A 355 8.99 -24.34 -14.53
N VAL A 356 9.95 -24.71 -13.67
CA VAL A 356 10.87 -23.77 -13.01
C VAL A 356 11.76 -23.03 -13.99
N GLU A 357 12.22 -23.66 -15.06
CA GLU A 357 13.04 -23.00 -16.09
C GLU A 357 12.24 -21.91 -16.82
N ARG A 358 11.00 -22.24 -17.22
CA ARG A 358 10.09 -21.27 -17.86
C ARG A 358 9.72 -20.14 -16.92
N PHE A 359 9.52 -20.45 -15.65
CA PHE A 359 9.28 -19.44 -14.62
C PHE A 359 10.47 -18.49 -14.48
N MET A 360 11.69 -19.01 -14.32
CA MET A 360 12.89 -18.19 -14.19
C MET A 360 13.21 -17.41 -15.48
N GLN A 361 12.96 -17.97 -16.65
CA GLN A 361 13.06 -17.23 -17.92
C GLN A 361 12.09 -16.03 -17.93
N GLN A 362 10.85 -16.24 -17.50
CA GLN A 362 9.88 -15.15 -17.40
C GLN A 362 10.30 -14.12 -16.34
N TYR A 363 10.81 -14.57 -15.19
CA TYR A 363 11.32 -13.71 -14.14
C TYR A 363 12.41 -12.78 -14.68
N TYR A 364 13.42 -13.32 -15.33
CA TYR A 364 14.52 -12.53 -15.90
C TYR A 364 14.05 -11.57 -17.00
N THR A 365 13.10 -12.00 -17.82
CA THR A 365 12.50 -11.13 -18.84
C THR A 365 11.80 -9.93 -18.20
N ARG A 366 11.00 -10.16 -17.14
CA ARG A 366 10.28 -9.09 -16.43
C ARG A 366 11.22 -8.19 -15.63
N ALA A 367 12.21 -8.77 -14.96
CA ALA A 367 13.25 -8.01 -14.28
C ALA A 367 14.08 -7.16 -15.27
N GLY A 368 14.42 -7.71 -16.43
CA GLY A 368 15.08 -6.96 -17.51
C GLY A 368 14.27 -5.75 -17.98
N THR A 369 12.95 -5.88 -18.08
CA THR A 369 12.06 -4.76 -18.45
C THR A 369 12.11 -3.61 -17.43
N LEU A 370 12.18 -3.92 -16.11
CA LEU A 370 12.23 -2.88 -15.08
C LEU A 370 13.65 -2.30 -14.86
N HIS A 371 14.67 -3.00 -15.35
CA HIS A 371 16.06 -2.56 -15.21
C HIS A 371 16.50 -1.54 -16.27
N GLN A 372 15.87 -1.56 -17.45
CA GLN A 372 16.13 -0.64 -18.56
C GLN A 372 15.66 0.78 -18.26
#